data_1747891b9b50136aa6985bd1aa4f068d
#
_entry.id   1747891b9b50136aa6985bd1aa4f068d
#
_cell.length_a   1.000
_cell.length_b   1.000
_cell.length_c   1.000
_cell.angle_alpha   90.00
_cell.angle_beta   90.00
_cell.angle_gamma   90.00
#
_symmetry.space_group_name_H-M   'P 1'
#
loop_
_entity.id
_entity.type
_entity.pdbx_description
1 polymer ?
#
loop_
_entity_poly.entity_id
_entity_poly.type
_entity_poly.pdbx_seq_one_letter_code
_entity_poly.pdbx_strand_id
1 'polypeptide(L)'
;SRACRWIGSTLADADSPPCVRLGAGGDRDAAERLGEQALAAGRIGAVLVAGGQGSRLGCEGPKGLYRVGPISDASLFELLFGGLLAVRRRYGRDVPLAIMTSAATDAGTRAFLAAHDYCGLDPRLVLVFQQAELPALDAASGDLLLDGPGRLATAPDGHGGLLVALRTCGGLEWFAGHGVEHVATFQVDNPLA
;
A
#
# COMPACT_ATOMS: atom_id res chain seq x y z
N SER A 1 -0.06 7.59 38.82
CA SER A 1 -0.53 6.70 37.76
C SER A 1 -1.78 7.32 37.11
N ARG A 2 -1.62 7.99 35.96
CA ARG A 2 -2.76 8.39 35.13
C ARG A 2 -3.00 7.26 34.15
N ALA A 3 -3.96 6.40 34.50
CA ALA A 3 -4.49 5.44 33.56
C ALA A 3 -4.92 6.19 32.29
N CYS A 4 -4.39 5.77 31.16
CA CYS A 4 -4.86 6.20 29.85
C CYS A 4 -6.34 5.81 29.78
N ARG A 5 -7.26 6.72 30.04
CA ARG A 5 -8.69 6.49 29.80
C ARG A 5 -8.84 6.44 28.29
N TRP A 6 -9.16 5.28 27.77
CA TRP A 6 -9.86 5.20 26.53
C TRP A 6 -11.07 6.12 26.65
N ILE A 7 -11.06 7.21 25.93
CA ILE A 7 -12.26 7.99 25.71
C ILE A 7 -13.12 7.12 24.82
N GLY A 8 -13.99 6.33 25.43
CA GLY A 8 -15.06 5.69 24.72
C GLY A 8 -15.91 6.80 24.13
N SER A 9 -15.60 7.23 22.91
CA SER A 9 -16.59 7.86 22.09
C SER A 9 -17.70 6.82 21.95
N THR A 10 -18.86 7.08 22.55
CA THR A 10 -20.09 6.49 22.04
C THR A 10 -20.03 6.75 20.55
N LEU A 11 -19.87 5.67 19.76
CA LEU A 11 -20.11 5.73 18.34
C LEU A 11 -21.53 6.23 18.22
N ALA A 12 -21.71 7.52 17.90
CA ALA A 12 -22.98 8.02 17.45
C ALA A 12 -23.39 7.10 16.31
N ASP A 13 -24.65 6.74 16.23
CA ASP A 13 -25.20 5.93 15.15
C ASP A 13 -24.68 6.51 13.84
N ALA A 14 -23.60 5.89 13.32
CA ALA A 14 -23.07 6.27 12.03
C ALA A 14 -24.06 5.73 11.02
N ASP A 15 -24.72 6.61 10.30
CA ASP A 15 -25.53 6.22 9.14
C ASP A 15 -24.66 5.38 8.24
N SER A 16 -25.21 4.26 7.77
CA SER A 16 -24.52 3.40 6.82
C SER A 16 -24.12 4.26 5.61
N PRO A 17 -22.84 4.28 5.22
CA PRO A 17 -22.44 5.04 4.05
C PRO A 17 -23.22 4.55 2.83
N PRO A 18 -23.51 5.43 1.85
CA PRO A 18 -24.10 5.02 0.60
C PRO A 18 -23.23 3.94 -0.03
N CYS A 19 -23.78 2.76 -0.26
CA CYS A 19 -23.03 1.66 -0.87
C CYS A 19 -23.65 1.26 -2.20
N VAL A 20 -22.80 1.04 -3.20
CA VAL A 20 -23.17 0.43 -4.48
C VAL A 20 -23.05 -1.07 -4.34
N ARG A 21 -24.14 -1.82 -4.51
CA ARG A 21 -24.10 -3.28 -4.51
C ARG A 21 -23.61 -3.78 -5.87
N LEU A 22 -22.53 -4.54 -5.88
CA LEU A 22 -22.07 -5.22 -7.08
C LEU A 22 -23.17 -6.18 -7.57
N GLY A 23 -23.66 -5.98 -8.82
CA GLY A 23 -24.71 -6.78 -9.42
C GLY A 23 -26.11 -6.13 -9.48
N ALA A 24 -26.29 -4.94 -8.95
CA ALA A 24 -27.53 -4.19 -9.03
C ALA A 24 -27.48 -3.14 -10.16
N GLY A 25 -27.90 -3.51 -11.38
CA GLY A 25 -28.38 -2.59 -12.45
C GLY A 25 -27.51 -1.40 -12.84
N GLY A 26 -28.13 -0.40 -13.42
CA GLY A 26 -27.51 0.74 -14.11
C GLY A 26 -26.45 1.56 -13.37
N ASP A 27 -26.41 1.56 -12.05
CA ASP A 27 -25.39 2.27 -11.27
C ASP A 27 -23.98 1.66 -11.43
N ARG A 28 -23.92 0.32 -11.61
CA ARG A 28 -22.66 -0.38 -11.85
C ARG A 28 -22.05 0.00 -13.18
N ASP A 29 -22.84 -0.03 -14.24
CA ASP A 29 -22.38 0.27 -15.60
C ASP A 29 -21.94 1.73 -15.71
N ALA A 30 -22.60 2.64 -14.98
CA ALA A 30 -22.20 4.03 -14.91
C ALA A 30 -20.87 4.21 -14.18
N ALA A 31 -20.67 3.55 -13.04
CA ALA A 31 -19.42 3.58 -12.28
C ALA A 31 -18.27 2.95 -13.06
N GLU A 32 -18.50 1.82 -13.76
CA GLU A 32 -17.50 1.17 -14.61
C GLU A 32 -17.04 2.10 -15.74
N ARG A 33 -17.98 2.73 -16.45
CA ARG A 33 -17.64 3.71 -17.50
C ARG A 33 -16.83 4.90 -16.97
N LEU A 34 -17.17 5.42 -15.79
CA LEU A 34 -16.39 6.51 -15.16
C LEU A 34 -14.97 6.05 -14.81
N GLY A 35 -14.83 4.84 -14.27
CA GLY A 35 -13.53 4.25 -13.96
C GLY A 35 -12.67 4.05 -15.22
N GLU A 36 -13.25 3.49 -16.29
CA GLU A 36 -12.58 3.31 -17.58
C GLU A 36 -12.14 4.64 -18.20
N GLN A 37 -12.99 5.67 -18.13
CA GLN A 37 -12.65 7.02 -18.60
C GLN A 37 -11.50 7.62 -17.79
N ALA A 38 -11.49 7.43 -16.46
CA ALA A 38 -10.42 7.93 -15.60
C ALA A 38 -9.09 7.20 -15.87
N LEU A 39 -9.12 5.88 -16.11
CA LEU A 39 -7.94 5.10 -16.50
C LEU A 39 -7.40 5.52 -17.87
N ALA A 40 -8.27 5.64 -18.87
CA ALA A 40 -7.88 6.09 -20.23
C ALA A 40 -7.35 7.53 -20.25
N ALA A 41 -7.82 8.38 -19.34
CA ALA A 41 -7.32 9.74 -19.18
C ALA A 41 -6.02 9.83 -18.37
N GLY A 42 -5.54 8.73 -17.76
CA GLY A 42 -4.34 8.71 -16.91
C GLY A 42 -4.53 9.40 -15.55
N ARG A 43 -5.77 9.49 -15.06
CA ARG A 43 -6.09 10.17 -13.79
C ARG A 43 -6.04 9.26 -12.56
N ILE A 44 -5.70 7.98 -12.74
CA ILE A 44 -5.61 7.00 -11.66
C ILE A 44 -4.15 6.75 -11.31
N GLY A 45 -3.84 6.84 -10.02
CA GLY A 45 -2.60 6.36 -9.43
C GLY A 45 -2.85 5.17 -8.50
N ALA A 46 -1.82 4.47 -8.13
CA ALA A 46 -1.88 3.31 -7.26
C ALA A 46 -0.95 3.46 -6.05
N VAL A 47 -1.39 3.02 -4.88
CA VAL A 47 -0.53 2.86 -3.70
C VAL A 47 -0.54 1.40 -3.27
N LEU A 48 0.63 0.78 -3.31
CA LEU A 48 0.86 -0.57 -2.81
C LEU A 48 1.40 -0.51 -1.38
N VAL A 49 0.69 -1.11 -0.44
CA VAL A 49 1.13 -1.25 0.94
C VAL A 49 1.96 -2.52 1.06
N ALA A 50 3.28 -2.37 1.21
CA ALA A 50 4.26 -3.46 1.17
C ALA A 50 5.25 -3.45 2.36
N GLY A 51 4.87 -2.84 3.50
CA GLY A 51 5.71 -2.79 4.70
C GLY A 51 5.81 -4.10 5.49
N GLY A 52 5.04 -5.12 5.13
CA GLY A 52 5.01 -6.40 5.84
C GLY A 52 6.19 -7.31 5.50
N GLN A 53 6.74 -7.96 6.54
CA GLN A 53 7.74 -9.02 6.39
C GLN A 53 7.09 -10.37 6.09
N GLY A 54 7.79 -11.23 5.34
CA GLY A 54 7.36 -12.58 5.00
C GLY A 54 7.57 -13.63 6.09
N SER A 55 7.95 -13.25 7.31
CA SER A 55 8.36 -14.17 8.38
C SER A 55 7.34 -15.26 8.70
N ARG A 56 6.04 -14.93 8.70
CA ARG A 56 4.96 -15.91 8.91
C ARG A 56 4.80 -16.91 7.75
N LEU A 57 5.36 -16.59 6.58
CA LEU A 57 5.36 -17.44 5.40
C LEU A 57 6.68 -18.20 5.23
N GLY A 58 7.57 -18.13 6.24
CA GLY A 58 8.91 -18.73 6.17
C GLY A 58 9.86 -18.04 5.18
N CYS A 59 9.55 -16.81 4.75
CA CYS A 59 10.37 -16.04 3.83
C CYS A 59 11.10 -14.94 4.62
N GLU A 60 12.41 -14.86 4.43
CA GLU A 60 13.19 -13.73 4.95
C GLU A 60 13.06 -12.52 4.01
N GLY A 61 12.69 -11.35 4.56
CA GLY A 61 12.58 -10.10 3.82
C GLY A 61 11.16 -9.67 3.47
N PRO A 62 10.98 -8.81 2.44
CA PRO A 62 9.68 -8.29 2.05
C PRO A 62 8.71 -9.38 1.62
N LYS A 63 7.45 -9.33 2.12
CA LYS A 63 6.39 -10.26 1.73
C LYS A 63 6.15 -10.27 0.21
N GLY A 64 6.37 -9.15 -0.46
CA GLY A 64 6.24 -9.05 -1.91
C GLY A 64 7.12 -9.99 -2.73
N LEU A 65 8.20 -10.50 -2.13
CA LEU A 65 9.10 -11.46 -2.77
C LEU A 65 8.59 -12.91 -2.68
N TYR A 66 7.56 -13.16 -1.87
CA TYR A 66 7.02 -14.49 -1.69
C TYR A 66 6.38 -15.00 -2.99
N ARG A 67 6.80 -16.19 -3.42
CA ARG A 67 6.35 -16.81 -4.67
C ARG A 67 5.03 -17.52 -4.43
N VAL A 68 4.01 -17.16 -5.21
CA VAL A 68 2.64 -17.69 -5.10
C VAL A 68 2.08 -18.18 -6.43
N GLY A 69 2.75 -17.89 -7.54
CA GLY A 69 2.31 -18.31 -8.86
C GLY A 69 2.40 -19.83 -9.01
N PRO A 70 1.28 -20.58 -9.12
CA PRO A 70 1.31 -22.05 -9.10
C PRO A 70 1.95 -22.68 -10.34
N ILE A 71 2.06 -21.93 -11.42
CA ILE A 71 2.67 -22.37 -12.69
C ILE A 71 3.87 -21.50 -13.03
N SER A 72 3.72 -20.18 -12.91
CA SER A 72 4.76 -19.20 -13.27
C SER A 72 5.84 -19.03 -12.21
N ASP A 73 5.62 -19.54 -11.01
CA ASP A 73 6.46 -19.29 -9.82
C ASP A 73 6.70 -17.78 -9.56
N ALA A 74 5.73 -16.95 -9.99
CA ALA A 74 5.82 -15.52 -9.86
C ALA A 74 5.65 -15.09 -8.39
N SER A 75 6.41 -14.08 -7.98
CA SER A 75 6.26 -13.43 -6.70
C SER A 75 4.99 -12.56 -6.64
N LEU A 76 4.59 -12.17 -5.44
CA LEU A 76 3.46 -11.25 -5.25
C LEU A 76 3.70 -9.92 -5.99
N PHE A 77 4.93 -9.37 -5.96
CA PHE A 77 5.26 -8.17 -6.72
C PHE A 77 5.08 -8.36 -8.23
N GLU A 78 5.59 -9.46 -8.80
CA GLU A 78 5.47 -9.73 -10.23
C GLU A 78 4.01 -9.86 -10.66
N LEU A 79 3.15 -10.47 -9.85
CA LEU A 79 1.72 -10.59 -10.13
C LEU A 79 1.02 -9.22 -10.09
N LEU A 80 1.24 -8.45 -9.04
CA LEU A 80 0.62 -7.12 -8.87
C LEU A 80 1.08 -6.14 -9.96
N PHE A 81 2.37 -6.12 -10.28
CA PHE A 81 2.90 -5.27 -11.34
C PHE A 81 2.41 -5.74 -12.73
N GLY A 82 2.26 -7.05 -12.91
CA GLY A 82 1.62 -7.63 -14.10
C GLY A 82 0.19 -7.12 -14.29
N GLY A 83 -0.57 -6.92 -13.20
CA GLY A 83 -1.89 -6.28 -13.20
C GLY A 83 -1.83 -4.84 -13.74
N LEU A 84 -0.91 -4.01 -13.23
CA LEU A 84 -0.71 -2.64 -13.71
C LEU A 84 -0.31 -2.59 -15.19
N LEU A 85 0.55 -3.51 -15.63
CA LEU A 85 0.92 -3.64 -17.04
C LEU A 85 -0.28 -4.08 -17.92
N ALA A 86 -1.19 -4.87 -17.39
CA ALA A 86 -2.42 -5.22 -18.10
C ALA A 86 -3.35 -4.01 -18.25
N VAL A 87 -3.45 -3.16 -17.23
CA VAL A 87 -4.15 -1.87 -17.30
C VAL A 87 -3.53 -0.98 -18.39
N ARG A 88 -2.20 -0.84 -18.41
CA ARG A 88 -1.48 -0.10 -19.47
C ARG A 88 -1.81 -0.64 -20.87
N ARG A 89 -1.81 -1.96 -21.04
CA ARG A 89 -2.14 -2.58 -22.33
C ARG A 89 -3.58 -2.32 -22.76
N ARG A 90 -4.53 -2.30 -21.81
CA ARG A 90 -5.95 -2.10 -22.11
C ARG A 90 -6.29 -0.63 -22.39
N TYR A 91 -5.72 0.31 -21.64
CA TYR A 91 -6.11 1.71 -21.66
C TYR A 91 -5.06 2.64 -22.30
N GLY A 92 -3.89 2.12 -22.67
CA GLY A 92 -2.82 2.90 -23.30
C GLY A 92 -2.14 3.92 -22.39
N ARG A 93 -2.30 3.76 -21.05
CA ARG A 93 -1.74 4.67 -20.04
C ARG A 93 -1.08 3.88 -18.95
N ASP A 94 0.11 4.34 -18.52
CA ASP A 94 0.75 3.85 -17.32
C ASP A 94 0.02 4.36 -16.07
N VAL A 95 0.04 3.55 -15.02
CA VAL A 95 -0.50 3.92 -13.70
C VAL A 95 0.68 4.27 -12.79
N PRO A 96 0.84 5.54 -12.37
CA PRO A 96 1.85 5.90 -11.38
C PRO A 96 1.66 5.09 -10.10
N LEU A 97 2.75 4.45 -9.62
CA LEU A 97 2.73 3.54 -8.48
C LEU A 97 3.59 4.08 -7.34
N ALA A 98 3.00 4.28 -6.17
CA ALA A 98 3.74 4.52 -4.94
C ALA A 98 3.75 3.24 -4.08
N ILE A 99 4.93 2.80 -3.64
CA ILE A 99 5.11 1.58 -2.84
C ILE A 99 5.51 2.00 -1.42
N MET A 100 4.62 1.75 -0.46
CA MET A 100 4.90 1.97 0.95
C MET A 100 5.62 0.77 1.54
N THR A 101 6.84 0.98 2.01
CA THR A 101 7.68 -0.01 2.68
C THR A 101 7.77 0.28 4.19
N SER A 102 8.45 -0.57 4.93
CA SER A 102 8.93 -0.32 6.30
C SER A 102 10.45 -0.27 6.33
N ALA A 103 11.04 0.16 7.43
CA ALA A 103 12.50 0.13 7.60
C ALA A 103 13.09 -1.27 7.32
N ALA A 104 12.37 -2.32 7.69
CA ALA A 104 12.79 -3.71 7.48
C ALA A 104 12.65 -4.20 6.03
N THR A 105 11.76 -3.61 5.23
CA THR A 105 11.45 -4.12 3.88
C THR A 105 11.95 -3.21 2.75
N ASP A 106 12.32 -1.97 3.05
CA ASP A 106 12.69 -0.96 2.03
C ASP A 106 13.88 -1.40 1.16
N ALA A 107 14.98 -1.76 1.79
CA ALA A 107 16.18 -2.15 1.07
C ALA A 107 15.96 -3.37 0.16
N GLY A 108 15.25 -4.40 0.66
CA GLY A 108 14.91 -5.59 -0.11
C GLY A 108 13.96 -5.30 -1.27
N THR A 109 12.97 -4.42 -1.06
CA THR A 109 12.05 -4.00 -2.12
C THR A 109 12.78 -3.24 -3.22
N ARG A 110 13.63 -2.27 -2.88
CA ARG A 110 14.43 -1.52 -3.88
C ARG A 110 15.41 -2.42 -4.63
N ALA A 111 16.06 -3.34 -3.94
CA ALA A 111 16.95 -4.31 -4.57
C ALA A 111 16.22 -5.21 -5.58
N PHE A 112 15.01 -5.68 -5.22
CA PHE A 112 14.16 -6.45 -6.12
C PHE A 112 13.78 -5.65 -7.36
N LEU A 113 13.28 -4.41 -7.19
CA LEU A 113 12.91 -3.55 -8.31
C LEU A 113 14.06 -3.34 -9.28
N ALA A 114 15.26 -3.03 -8.76
CA ALA A 114 16.45 -2.84 -9.57
C ALA A 114 16.91 -4.12 -10.30
N ALA A 115 16.88 -5.27 -9.60
CA ALA A 115 17.32 -6.54 -10.17
C ALA A 115 16.38 -7.08 -11.26
N HIS A 116 15.09 -6.69 -11.23
CA HIS A 116 14.06 -7.16 -12.17
C HIS A 116 13.60 -6.07 -13.14
N ASP A 117 14.39 -5.01 -13.33
CA ASP A 117 14.05 -3.89 -14.22
C ASP A 117 12.61 -3.39 -14.01
N TYR A 118 12.26 -3.17 -12.72
CA TYR A 118 10.92 -2.76 -12.28
C TYR A 118 9.78 -3.64 -12.83
N CYS A 119 10.07 -4.87 -13.20
CA CYS A 119 9.14 -5.82 -13.84
C CYS A 119 8.45 -5.23 -15.09
N GLY A 120 9.11 -4.31 -15.80
CA GLY A 120 8.60 -3.64 -17.00
C GLY A 120 7.75 -2.39 -16.75
N LEU A 121 7.61 -1.93 -15.50
CA LEU A 121 7.08 -0.61 -15.18
C LEU A 121 8.12 0.47 -15.51
N ASP A 122 7.66 1.68 -15.85
CA ASP A 122 8.56 2.83 -16.01
C ASP A 122 9.11 3.26 -14.64
N PRO A 123 10.43 3.21 -14.39
CA PRO A 123 11.00 3.60 -13.10
C PRO A 123 10.67 5.04 -12.67
N ARG A 124 10.40 5.94 -13.62
CA ARG A 124 10.01 7.33 -13.35
C ARG A 124 8.61 7.44 -12.75
N LEU A 125 7.79 6.41 -12.94
CA LEU A 125 6.43 6.29 -12.44
C LEU A 125 6.33 5.38 -11.22
N VAL A 126 7.46 5.05 -10.58
CA VAL A 126 7.50 4.26 -9.35
C VAL A 126 8.16 5.07 -8.23
N LEU A 127 7.40 5.39 -7.20
CA LEU A 127 7.86 6.04 -5.97
C LEU A 127 7.92 5.03 -4.83
N VAL A 128 9.07 4.82 -4.21
CA VAL A 128 9.19 3.99 -3.01
C VAL A 128 9.40 4.88 -1.79
N PHE A 129 8.55 4.73 -0.78
CA PHE A 129 8.61 5.50 0.46
C PHE A 129 8.37 4.63 1.69
N GLN A 130 8.85 5.07 2.84
CA GLN A 130 8.71 4.33 4.10
C GLN A 130 7.54 4.86 4.93
N GLN A 131 6.81 3.94 5.57
CA GLN A 131 5.87 4.29 6.63
C GLN A 131 6.64 4.75 7.88
N ALA A 132 5.97 5.50 8.74
CA ALA A 132 6.52 5.89 10.02
C ALA A 132 6.57 4.70 11.00
N GLU A 133 7.38 4.85 12.04
CA GLU A 133 7.46 3.91 13.15
C GLU A 133 6.99 4.59 14.43
N LEU A 134 6.31 3.84 15.27
CA LEU A 134 5.85 4.28 16.59
C LEU A 134 6.64 3.53 17.68
N PRO A 135 6.97 4.19 18.79
CA PRO A 135 7.55 3.52 19.95
C PRO A 135 6.66 2.40 20.44
N ALA A 136 7.23 1.23 20.70
CA ALA A 136 6.53 0.11 21.30
C ALA A 136 6.39 0.30 22.81
N LEU A 137 5.20 -0.04 23.34
CA LEU A 137 4.88 0.05 24.75
C LEU A 137 4.62 -1.33 25.33
N ASP A 138 5.04 -1.55 26.56
CA ASP A 138 4.63 -2.72 27.33
C ASP A 138 3.12 -2.68 27.58
N ALA A 139 2.42 -3.76 27.25
CA ALA A 139 0.96 -3.80 27.32
C ALA A 139 0.41 -3.75 28.77
N ALA A 140 1.20 -4.16 29.76
CA ALA A 140 0.78 -4.19 31.15
C ALA A 140 1.12 -2.90 31.90
N SER A 141 2.35 -2.40 31.71
CA SER A 141 2.84 -1.20 32.44
C SER A 141 2.62 0.11 31.69
N GLY A 142 2.56 0.06 30.34
CA GLY A 142 2.56 1.24 29.48
C GLY A 142 3.92 1.91 29.32
N ASP A 143 4.99 1.26 29.79
CA ASP A 143 6.33 1.79 29.68
C ASP A 143 6.89 1.58 28.25
N LEU A 144 7.84 2.46 27.87
CA LEU A 144 8.55 2.34 26.61
C LEU A 144 9.43 1.09 26.61
N LEU A 145 9.32 0.28 25.58
CA LEU A 145 10.18 -0.88 25.37
C LEU A 145 11.52 -0.49 24.73
N LEU A 146 12.58 -1.14 25.13
CA LEU A 146 13.91 -0.97 24.55
C LEU A 146 14.28 -2.23 23.74
N ASP A 147 14.87 -1.99 22.58
CA ASP A 147 15.44 -3.03 21.69
C ASP A 147 16.96 -3.15 21.86
N GLY A 148 17.49 -2.62 22.96
CA GLY A 148 18.89 -2.64 23.34
C GLY A 148 19.27 -1.43 24.19
N PRO A 149 20.54 -1.31 24.64
CA PRO A 149 20.98 -0.21 25.46
C PRO A 149 20.75 1.15 24.78
N GLY A 150 19.85 1.96 25.35
CA GLY A 150 19.54 3.30 24.85
C GLY A 150 18.78 3.37 23.52
N ARG A 151 18.28 2.24 22.99
CA ARG A 151 17.51 2.17 21.74
C ARG A 151 16.06 1.78 22.02
N LEU A 152 15.13 2.63 21.58
CA LEU A 152 13.70 2.33 21.69
C LEU A 152 13.32 1.22 20.71
N ALA A 153 12.53 0.27 21.18
CA ALA A 153 11.83 -0.65 20.31
C ALA A 153 10.74 0.12 19.55
N THR A 154 10.64 -0.09 18.25
CA THR A 154 9.65 0.54 17.38
C THR A 154 8.82 -0.51 16.63
N ALA A 155 7.63 -0.11 16.22
CA ALA A 155 6.76 -0.88 15.37
C ALA A 155 6.20 0.02 14.26
N PRO A 156 5.95 -0.54 13.07
CA PRO A 156 5.32 0.21 11.99
C PRO A 156 3.96 0.76 12.43
N ASP A 157 3.63 2.01 12.04
CA ASP A 157 2.33 2.63 12.34
C ASP A 157 1.18 2.07 11.48
N GLY A 158 1.50 1.18 10.56
CA GLY A 158 0.53 0.44 9.74
C GLY A 158 -0.20 1.31 8.73
N HIS A 159 -1.43 0.88 8.38
CA HIS A 159 -2.23 1.54 7.35
C HIS A 159 -2.71 2.94 7.75
N GLY A 160 -2.86 3.20 9.05
CA GLY A 160 -3.29 4.51 9.56
C GLY A 160 -2.32 5.63 9.21
N GLY A 161 -1.03 5.35 9.16
CA GLY A 161 0.02 6.29 8.80
C GLY A 161 0.21 6.52 7.31
N LEU A 162 -0.45 5.75 6.43
CA LEU A 162 -0.24 5.79 4.98
C LEU A 162 -0.31 7.21 4.39
N LEU A 163 -1.39 7.92 4.65
CA LEU A 163 -1.60 9.25 4.06
C LEU A 163 -0.61 10.28 4.62
N VAL A 164 -0.25 10.15 5.89
CA VAL A 164 0.74 11.03 6.53
C VAL A 164 2.12 10.78 5.91
N ALA A 165 2.53 9.51 5.78
CA ALA A 165 3.80 9.14 5.16
C ALA A 165 3.87 9.56 3.70
N LEU A 166 2.80 9.33 2.92
CA LEU A 166 2.71 9.73 1.51
C LEU A 166 2.82 11.26 1.35
N ARG A 167 2.17 12.04 2.21
CA ARG A 167 2.29 13.50 2.23
C ARG A 167 3.71 13.93 2.60
N THR A 168 4.26 13.37 3.66
CA THR A 168 5.57 13.76 4.20
C THR A 168 6.71 13.49 3.20
N CYS A 169 6.61 12.43 2.39
CA CYS A 169 7.60 12.14 1.36
C CYS A 169 7.38 12.93 0.05
N GLY A 170 6.38 13.82 -0.03
CA GLY A 170 6.05 14.56 -1.26
C GLY A 170 5.28 13.71 -2.28
N GLY A 171 4.74 12.57 -1.88
CA GLY A 171 4.05 11.64 -2.78
C GLY A 171 2.72 12.16 -3.31
N LEU A 172 2.04 13.04 -2.56
CA LEU A 172 0.80 13.66 -3.05
C LEU A 172 1.10 14.64 -4.19
N GLU A 173 2.13 15.46 -4.04
CA GLU A 173 2.60 16.40 -5.06
C GLU A 173 3.16 15.64 -6.27
N TRP A 174 3.85 14.52 -6.03
CA TRP A 174 4.32 13.64 -7.09
C TRP A 174 3.16 13.06 -7.91
N PHE A 175 2.11 12.55 -7.28
CA PHE A 175 0.90 12.10 -7.97
C PHE A 175 0.23 13.24 -8.76
N ALA A 176 0.07 14.41 -8.14
CA ALA A 176 -0.53 15.56 -8.80
C ALA A 176 0.29 15.99 -10.03
N GLY A 177 1.61 15.97 -9.95
CA GLY A 177 2.52 16.24 -11.07
C GLY A 177 2.39 15.26 -12.24
N HIS A 178 1.88 14.05 -11.98
CA HIS A 178 1.57 13.05 -13.01
C HIS A 178 0.10 13.09 -13.46
N GLY A 179 -0.69 14.07 -13.04
CA GLY A 179 -2.10 14.23 -13.42
C GLY A 179 -3.05 13.27 -12.71
N VAL A 180 -2.62 12.66 -11.61
CA VAL A 180 -3.45 11.73 -10.81
C VAL A 180 -4.47 12.53 -9.99
N GLU A 181 -5.75 12.17 -10.12
CA GLU A 181 -6.87 12.74 -9.37
C GLU A 181 -7.44 11.74 -8.34
N HIS A 182 -7.26 10.45 -8.61
CA HIS A 182 -7.77 9.37 -7.77
C HIS A 182 -6.67 8.34 -7.50
N VAL A 183 -6.62 7.86 -6.28
CA VAL A 183 -5.63 6.86 -5.86
C VAL A 183 -6.34 5.59 -5.40
N ALA A 184 -6.02 4.47 -6.05
CA ALA A 184 -6.40 3.14 -5.60
C ALA A 184 -5.35 2.60 -4.63
N THR A 185 -5.78 2.07 -3.49
CA THR A 185 -4.88 1.46 -2.51
C THR A 185 -5.11 -0.04 -2.41
N PHE A 186 -4.04 -0.80 -2.38
CA PHE A 186 -4.10 -2.25 -2.20
C PHE A 186 -2.91 -2.79 -1.42
N GLN A 187 -3.05 -3.99 -0.90
CA GLN A 187 -2.04 -4.62 -0.05
C GLN A 187 -1.25 -5.65 -0.84
N VAL A 188 0.01 -5.82 -0.48
CA VAL A 188 0.92 -6.76 -1.15
C VAL A 188 0.48 -8.23 -1.04
N ASP A 189 -0.30 -8.58 -0.03
CA ASP A 189 -0.82 -9.93 0.19
C ASP A 189 -2.18 -10.20 -0.47
N ASN A 190 -2.69 -9.26 -1.24
CA ASN A 190 -3.87 -9.46 -2.08
C ASN A 190 -3.46 -9.62 -3.56
N PRO A 191 -3.15 -10.84 -4.03
CA PRO A 191 -2.71 -11.07 -5.41
C PRO A 191 -3.80 -10.86 -6.46
N LEU A 192 -5.05 -10.64 -6.01
CA LEU A 192 -6.22 -10.42 -6.88
C LEU A 192 -6.63 -8.95 -6.94
N ALA A 193 -5.81 -8.03 -6.39
CA ALA A 193 -6.08 -6.59 -6.40
C ALA A 193 -5.96 -6.00 -7.82
#